data_796fa8900839e27669e5b08bd815d2cd
#
_entry.id   796fa8900839e27669e5b08bd815d2cd
#
_cell.length_a   1.000
_cell.length_b   1.000
_cell.length_c   1.000
_cell.angle_alpha   90.00
_cell.angle_beta   90.00
_cell.angle_gamma   90.00
#
_symmetry.space_group_name_H-M   'P 1'
#
loop_
_entity.id
_entity.type
_entity.pdbx_description
1 polymer ?
#
loop_
_entity_poly.entity_id
_entity_poly.type
_entity_poly.pdbx_seq_one_letter_code
_entity_poly.pdbx_strand_id
1 'polypeptide(L)'
;MRYLGRTHPIAAEYANFPVPLKAIHPIDADRAARAYGALKDPGNTRKYGQKEAAFPNTVCYYTPPFLREVYTALGEFIRPLLGFDIVETYYYSRLYGTGDELKIHTDRGSCFVSVSLCFGYEYGPMFPPGSSWPIGVLPHAGPEMQEPLNFPLQPGDGILYPGCVAPHWRDMFLGPHCGQAFFHWVPKDDRLFGEFYGDPKKIG
;
A
#
# COMPACT_ATOMS: atom_id res chain seq x y z
N MET A 1 -17.61 -12.95 6.92
CA MET A 1 -16.48 -13.81 6.48
C MET A 1 -15.50 -13.91 7.64
N ARG A 2 -15.12 -15.10 8.10
CA ARG A 2 -14.11 -15.22 9.17
C ARG A 2 -12.73 -15.19 8.52
N TYR A 3 -11.92 -14.17 8.79
CA TYR A 3 -10.51 -14.21 8.45
C TYR A 3 -9.78 -15.15 9.41
N LEU A 4 -9.30 -16.26 8.87
CA LEU A 4 -8.54 -17.28 9.63
C LEU A 4 -7.02 -17.19 9.37
N GLY A 5 -6.54 -16.07 8.83
CA GLY A 5 -5.12 -15.84 8.58
C GLY A 5 -4.31 -15.74 9.88
N ARG A 6 -3.04 -16.14 9.80
CA ARG A 6 -2.11 -15.94 10.91
C ARG A 6 -1.78 -14.46 11.01
N THR A 7 -2.01 -13.85 12.17
CA THR A 7 -1.45 -12.54 12.48
C THR A 7 0.09 -12.66 12.53
N HIS A 8 0.77 -11.67 11.98
CA HIS A 8 2.23 -11.62 12.09
C HIS A 8 2.63 -11.58 13.58
N PRO A 9 3.69 -12.29 14.03
CA PRO A 9 4.11 -12.29 15.43
C PRO A 9 4.33 -10.89 16.02
N ILE A 10 4.78 -9.95 15.20
CA ILE A 10 5.00 -8.54 15.57
C ILE A 10 3.70 -7.76 15.85
N ALA A 11 2.54 -8.31 15.52
CA ALA A 11 1.25 -7.66 15.77
C ALA A 11 0.98 -7.41 17.27
N ALA A 12 1.64 -8.16 18.16
CA ALA A 12 1.54 -7.93 19.61
C ALA A 12 2.08 -6.54 20.01
N GLU A 13 3.00 -5.98 19.24
CA GLU A 13 3.59 -4.65 19.48
C GLU A 13 2.67 -3.51 19.04
N TYR A 14 1.56 -3.81 18.39
CA TYR A 14 0.61 -2.78 17.94
C TYR A 14 0.09 -1.90 19.08
N ALA A 15 -0.07 -2.46 20.28
CA ALA A 15 -0.51 -1.70 21.44
C ALA A 15 0.50 -0.62 21.88
N ASN A 16 1.80 -0.86 21.62
CA ASN A 16 2.88 0.06 21.95
C ASN A 16 3.05 1.16 20.88
N PHE A 17 2.72 0.82 19.62
CA PHE A 17 2.86 1.68 18.45
C PHE A 17 1.55 1.70 17.66
N PRO A 18 0.49 2.38 18.15
CA PRO A 18 -0.83 2.33 17.51
C PRO A 18 -0.83 3.13 16.20
N VAL A 19 -0.84 2.42 15.08
CA VAL A 19 -0.97 3.03 13.75
C VAL A 19 -2.44 3.30 13.47
N PRO A 20 -2.85 4.56 13.19
CA PRO A 20 -4.25 4.85 12.92
C PRO A 20 -4.68 4.28 11.55
N LEU A 21 -5.91 3.77 11.47
CA LEU A 21 -6.56 3.47 10.21
C LEU A 21 -7.27 4.75 9.72
N LYS A 22 -6.70 5.40 8.70
CA LYS A 22 -7.16 6.74 8.30
C LYS A 22 -7.00 6.97 6.81
N ALA A 23 -8.08 7.51 6.18
CA ALA A 23 -7.97 8.09 4.84
C ALA A 23 -7.11 9.36 4.90
N ILE A 24 -6.22 9.52 3.92
CA ILE A 24 -5.30 10.65 3.79
C ILE A 24 -5.27 11.13 2.34
N HIS A 25 -4.92 12.40 2.14
CA HIS A 25 -4.69 13.00 0.81
C HIS A 25 -3.29 13.66 0.79
N PRO A 26 -2.21 12.86 0.67
CA PRO A 26 -0.86 13.35 0.89
C PRO A 26 -0.21 14.01 -0.32
N ILE A 27 -0.73 13.81 -1.52
CA ILE A 27 -0.20 14.40 -2.76
C ILE A 27 -1.34 14.98 -3.61
N ASP A 28 -1.03 16.05 -4.35
CA ASP A 28 -1.96 16.66 -5.29
C ASP A 28 -2.14 15.81 -6.57
N ALA A 29 -3.17 16.19 -7.36
CA ALA A 29 -3.51 15.51 -8.60
C ALA A 29 -2.36 15.52 -9.63
N ASP A 30 -1.57 16.60 -9.69
CA ASP A 30 -0.45 16.70 -10.64
C ASP A 30 0.68 15.75 -10.28
N ARG A 31 1.01 15.63 -8.99
CA ARG A 31 2.01 14.67 -8.52
C ARG A 31 1.54 13.24 -8.73
N ALA A 32 0.26 12.96 -8.45
CA ALA A 32 -0.35 11.66 -8.72
C ALA A 32 -0.29 11.32 -10.22
N ALA A 33 -0.64 12.26 -11.11
CA ALA A 33 -0.59 12.06 -12.56
C ALA A 33 0.84 11.81 -13.07
N ARG A 34 1.84 12.52 -12.56
CA ARG A 34 3.26 12.27 -12.91
C ARG A 34 3.70 10.87 -12.48
N ALA A 35 3.37 10.45 -11.27
CA ALA A 35 3.69 9.11 -10.78
C ALA A 35 2.99 8.02 -11.61
N TYR A 36 1.71 8.23 -11.96
CA TYR A 36 0.96 7.33 -12.83
C TYR A 36 1.59 7.24 -14.23
N GLY A 37 1.96 8.37 -14.82
CA GLY A 37 2.69 8.42 -16.09
C GLY A 37 4.00 7.64 -16.05
N ALA A 38 4.75 7.77 -14.95
CA ALA A 38 6.01 7.04 -14.76
C ALA A 38 5.81 5.52 -14.67
N LEU A 39 4.72 5.04 -14.06
CA LEU A 39 4.37 3.61 -14.04
C LEU A 39 3.99 3.07 -15.43
N LYS A 40 3.40 3.91 -16.28
CA LYS A 40 3.00 3.54 -17.66
C LYS A 40 4.13 3.71 -18.68
N ASP A 41 5.25 4.33 -18.31
CA ASP A 41 6.36 4.59 -19.21
C ASP A 41 7.04 3.28 -19.63
N PRO A 42 7.14 2.98 -20.96
CA PRO A 42 7.74 1.73 -21.43
C PRO A 42 9.25 1.62 -21.12
N GLY A 43 9.96 2.74 -20.95
CA GLY A 43 11.36 2.76 -20.55
C GLY A 43 11.52 2.31 -19.10
N ASN A 44 10.67 2.82 -18.21
CA ASN A 44 10.63 2.40 -16.81
C ASN A 44 10.20 0.94 -16.68
N THR A 45 9.21 0.50 -17.47
CA THR A 45 8.78 -0.90 -17.50
C THR A 45 9.91 -1.83 -17.90
N ARG A 46 10.67 -1.51 -18.96
CA ARG A 46 11.82 -2.33 -19.38
C ARG A 46 12.94 -2.38 -18.34
N LYS A 47 13.17 -1.28 -17.63
CA LYS A 47 14.32 -1.15 -16.72
C LYS A 47 14.03 -1.66 -15.31
N TYR A 48 12.82 -1.46 -14.81
CA TYR A 48 12.47 -1.69 -13.41
C TYR A 48 11.27 -2.62 -13.24
N GLY A 49 10.50 -2.86 -14.29
CA GLY A 49 9.27 -3.65 -14.24
C GLY A 49 9.56 -5.14 -14.05
N GLN A 50 8.73 -5.78 -13.23
CA GLN A 50 8.76 -7.21 -12.96
C GLN A 50 7.36 -7.79 -13.13
N LYS A 51 7.29 -9.08 -13.45
CA LYS A 51 6.04 -9.84 -13.49
C LYS A 51 5.96 -10.76 -12.28
N GLU A 52 4.79 -10.82 -11.67
CA GLU A 52 4.48 -11.74 -10.58
C GLU A 52 3.42 -12.75 -11.05
N ALA A 53 3.64 -14.03 -10.76
CA ALA A 53 2.70 -15.09 -11.19
C ALA A 53 1.29 -14.93 -10.61
N ALA A 54 1.18 -14.35 -9.41
CA ALA A 54 -0.09 -14.09 -8.75
C ALA A 54 -0.90 -12.95 -9.41
N PHE A 55 -0.27 -12.11 -10.25
CA PHE A 55 -0.87 -10.95 -10.89
C PHE A 55 -0.46 -10.89 -12.36
N PRO A 56 -1.04 -11.72 -13.22
CA PRO A 56 -0.59 -11.90 -14.60
C PRO A 56 -0.74 -10.65 -15.47
N ASN A 57 -1.70 -9.79 -15.16
CA ASN A 57 -1.99 -8.56 -15.90
C ASN A 57 -1.28 -7.32 -15.31
N THR A 58 -0.58 -7.49 -14.20
CA THR A 58 0.12 -6.42 -13.46
C THR A 58 1.59 -6.33 -13.85
N VAL A 59 2.11 -5.09 -13.84
CA VAL A 59 3.55 -4.81 -13.78
C VAL A 59 3.89 -4.29 -12.39
N CYS A 60 4.87 -4.92 -11.74
CA CYS A 60 5.34 -4.57 -10.40
C CYS A 60 6.68 -3.84 -10.46
N TYR A 61 6.92 -2.92 -9.53
CA TYR A 61 8.16 -2.13 -9.44
C TYR A 61 8.61 -2.09 -7.99
N TYR A 62 9.73 -2.74 -7.68
CA TYR A 62 10.32 -2.71 -6.34
C TYR A 62 11.29 -1.54 -6.19
N THR A 63 11.05 -0.67 -5.23
CA THR A 63 11.84 0.52 -4.93
C THR A 63 12.25 1.33 -6.16
N PRO A 64 11.33 1.61 -7.11
CA PRO A 64 11.70 2.30 -8.33
C PRO A 64 12.15 3.74 -8.01
N PRO A 65 13.28 4.21 -8.55
CA PRO A 65 13.85 5.51 -8.19
C PRO A 65 12.91 6.68 -8.47
N PHE A 66 12.01 6.57 -9.45
CA PHE A 66 11.04 7.62 -9.80
C PHE A 66 9.94 7.84 -8.74
N LEU A 67 9.82 6.97 -7.72
CA LEU A 67 8.91 7.17 -6.57
C LEU A 67 9.63 7.56 -5.27
N ARG A 68 10.96 7.72 -5.29
CA ARG A 68 11.73 8.05 -4.09
C ARG A 68 11.29 9.33 -3.40
N GLU A 69 11.06 10.39 -4.18
CA GLU A 69 10.60 11.68 -3.67
C GLU A 69 9.21 11.59 -3.03
N VAL A 70 8.31 10.79 -3.63
CA VAL A 70 6.98 10.55 -3.08
C VAL A 70 7.12 9.85 -1.72
N TYR A 71 7.99 8.84 -1.62
CA TYR A 71 8.21 8.10 -0.38
C TYR A 71 8.72 9.00 0.75
N THR A 72 9.73 9.83 0.47
CA THR A 72 10.28 10.76 1.46
C THR A 72 9.23 11.76 1.94
N ALA A 73 8.54 12.43 1.01
CA ALA A 73 7.50 13.40 1.35
C ALA A 73 6.33 12.77 2.12
N LEU A 74 5.97 11.53 1.78
CA LEU A 74 4.92 10.81 2.46
C LEU A 74 5.31 10.44 3.90
N GLY A 75 6.58 10.05 4.14
CA GLY A 75 7.10 9.81 5.48
C GLY A 75 7.01 11.05 6.37
N GLU A 76 7.34 12.24 5.82
CA GLU A 76 7.20 13.52 6.53
C GLU A 76 5.73 13.84 6.82
N PHE A 77 4.84 13.58 5.86
CA PHE A 77 3.39 13.81 6.00
C PHE A 77 2.75 12.95 7.10
N ILE A 78 3.10 11.65 7.18
CA ILE A 78 2.46 10.74 8.14
C ILE A 78 3.06 10.80 9.55
N ARG A 79 4.32 11.21 9.70
CA ARG A 79 5.02 11.27 11.00
C ARG A 79 4.21 11.96 12.10
N PRO A 80 3.63 13.16 11.92
CA PRO A 80 2.83 13.81 12.94
C PRO A 80 1.51 13.10 13.27
N LEU A 81 1.08 12.15 12.43
CA LEU A 81 -0.15 11.37 12.65
C LEU A 81 0.08 10.14 13.53
N LEU A 82 1.33 9.72 13.73
CA LEU A 82 1.67 8.47 14.39
C LEU A 82 1.94 8.62 15.89
N GLY A 83 2.46 9.77 16.32
CA GLY A 83 2.87 9.98 17.71
C GLY A 83 4.17 9.26 18.12
N PHE A 84 4.87 8.62 17.17
CA PHE A 84 6.19 8.00 17.35
C PHE A 84 7.03 8.14 16.08
N ASP A 85 8.35 8.02 16.23
CA ASP A 85 9.29 8.10 15.11
C ASP A 85 9.29 6.83 14.28
N ILE A 86 9.49 6.99 12.95
CA ILE A 86 9.50 5.90 11.97
C ILE A 86 10.78 5.89 11.15
N VAL A 87 11.16 4.69 10.71
CA VAL A 87 12.26 4.44 9.78
C VAL A 87 11.72 3.77 8.52
N GLU A 88 12.22 4.21 7.38
CA GLU A 88 11.91 3.63 6.08
C GLU A 88 12.35 2.17 6.00
N THR A 89 11.48 1.32 5.45
CA THR A 89 11.83 -0.05 5.09
C THR A 89 11.95 -0.18 3.58
N TYR A 90 10.85 -0.18 2.86
CA TYR A 90 10.81 -0.21 1.40
C TYR A 90 9.49 0.36 0.90
N TYR A 91 9.43 0.53 -0.41
CA TYR A 91 8.19 0.83 -1.12
C TYR A 91 8.13 0.02 -2.40
N TYR A 92 6.90 -0.18 -2.86
CA TYR A 92 6.71 -0.89 -4.10
C TYR A 92 5.42 -0.43 -4.78
N SER A 93 5.30 -0.64 -6.09
CA SER A 93 4.14 -0.17 -6.83
C SER A 93 3.69 -1.20 -7.85
N ARG A 94 2.43 -1.11 -8.21
CA ARG A 94 1.80 -1.93 -9.23
C ARG A 94 1.04 -1.08 -10.23
N LEU A 95 1.20 -1.42 -11.49
CA LEU A 95 0.26 -1.06 -12.54
C LEU A 95 -0.63 -2.28 -12.78
N TYR A 96 -1.77 -2.32 -12.09
CA TYR A 96 -2.75 -3.38 -12.20
C TYR A 96 -3.47 -3.33 -13.54
N GLY A 97 -3.84 -4.49 -14.05
CA GLY A 97 -4.68 -4.66 -15.24
C GLY A 97 -6.05 -5.25 -14.93
N THR A 98 -6.91 -5.30 -15.93
CA THR A 98 -8.26 -5.87 -15.83
C THR A 98 -8.21 -7.31 -15.32
N GLY A 99 -9.05 -7.63 -14.33
CA GLY A 99 -9.17 -8.96 -13.73
C GLY A 99 -8.22 -9.22 -12.57
N ASP A 100 -7.26 -8.33 -12.30
CA ASP A 100 -6.40 -8.46 -11.11
C ASP A 100 -7.22 -8.20 -9.83
N GLU A 101 -6.90 -8.92 -8.79
CA GLU A 101 -7.49 -8.77 -7.45
C GLU A 101 -6.41 -8.90 -6.38
N LEU A 102 -6.62 -8.34 -5.20
CA LEU A 102 -5.77 -8.53 -4.05
C LEU A 102 -6.53 -9.35 -3.01
N LYS A 103 -6.18 -10.62 -2.86
CA LYS A 103 -6.81 -11.49 -1.85
C LYS A 103 -6.63 -10.92 -0.46
N ILE A 104 -7.59 -11.21 0.44
CA ILE A 104 -7.48 -10.81 1.84
C ILE A 104 -6.21 -11.38 2.48
N HIS A 105 -5.40 -10.51 3.06
CA HIS A 105 -4.13 -10.87 3.70
C HIS A 105 -3.73 -9.81 4.73
N THR A 106 -2.72 -10.11 5.51
CA THR A 106 -1.91 -9.14 6.24
C THR A 106 -0.51 -9.14 5.65
N ASP A 107 0.14 -8.00 5.73
CA ASP A 107 1.52 -7.83 5.29
C ASP A 107 2.52 -8.44 6.29
N ARG A 108 3.79 -8.47 5.91
CA ARG A 108 4.90 -8.88 6.77
C ARG A 108 5.31 -7.74 7.75
N GLY A 109 6.16 -8.06 8.73
CA GLY A 109 6.55 -7.14 9.81
C GLY A 109 7.16 -5.82 9.35
N SER A 110 7.91 -5.82 8.24
CA SER A 110 8.46 -4.61 7.61
C SER A 110 7.41 -3.61 7.12
N CYS A 111 6.13 -3.99 7.09
CA CYS A 111 4.99 -3.19 6.70
C CYS A 111 4.14 -2.79 7.91
N PHE A 112 4.75 -2.59 9.08
CA PHE A 112 4.02 -2.24 10.31
C PHE A 112 3.23 -0.94 10.16
N VAL A 113 3.86 0.09 9.62
CA VAL A 113 3.20 1.32 9.16
C VAL A 113 3.12 1.28 7.65
N SER A 114 1.93 1.26 7.10
CA SER A 114 1.71 1.17 5.67
C SER A 114 0.84 2.30 5.13
N VAL A 115 1.18 2.77 3.93
CA VAL A 115 0.30 3.61 3.14
C VAL A 115 0.07 2.97 1.78
N SER A 116 -1.20 2.72 1.44
CA SER A 116 -1.63 2.39 0.08
C SER A 116 -2.10 3.68 -0.59
N LEU A 117 -1.44 4.09 -1.68
CA LEU A 117 -1.66 5.36 -2.38
C LEU A 117 -2.10 5.13 -3.83
N CYS A 118 -3.18 5.78 -4.26
CA CYS A 118 -3.66 5.75 -5.63
C CYS A 118 -2.99 6.86 -6.46
N PHE A 119 -2.42 6.49 -7.61
CA PHE A 119 -1.85 7.45 -8.56
C PHE A 119 -2.79 7.76 -9.72
N GLY A 120 -3.62 6.81 -10.13
CA GLY A 120 -4.53 7.02 -11.23
C GLY A 120 -5.18 5.78 -11.78
N TYR A 121 -6.14 6.03 -12.63
CA TYR A 121 -6.91 5.01 -13.35
C TYR A 121 -6.90 5.28 -14.85
N GLU A 122 -6.97 4.22 -15.61
CA GLU A 122 -7.45 4.26 -16.98
C GLU A 122 -8.90 3.80 -16.98
N TYR A 123 -9.78 4.60 -17.54
CA TYR A 123 -11.21 4.32 -17.57
C TYR A 123 -11.61 3.57 -18.83
N GLY A 124 -12.68 2.82 -18.75
CA GLY A 124 -13.22 2.01 -19.83
C GLY A 124 -14.70 1.69 -19.62
N PRO A 125 -15.32 0.90 -20.52
CA PRO A 125 -16.76 0.62 -20.45
C PRO A 125 -17.25 0.03 -19.13
N MET A 126 -16.44 -0.85 -18.52
CA MET A 126 -16.75 -1.49 -17.22
C MET A 126 -16.23 -0.71 -16.01
N PHE A 127 -15.51 0.37 -16.23
CA PHE A 127 -14.95 1.25 -15.20
C PHE A 127 -14.99 2.69 -15.72
N PRO A 128 -16.17 3.34 -15.72
CA PRO A 128 -16.33 4.67 -16.32
C PRO A 128 -15.64 5.77 -15.51
N PRO A 129 -15.43 6.97 -16.12
CA PRO A 129 -14.88 8.13 -15.42
C PRO A 129 -15.62 8.43 -14.11
N GLY A 130 -14.86 8.72 -13.04
CA GLY A 130 -15.39 8.92 -11.70
C GLY A 130 -15.45 7.63 -10.85
N SER A 131 -15.26 6.46 -11.44
CA SER A 131 -15.12 5.21 -10.68
C SER A 131 -13.84 5.23 -9.84
N SER A 132 -13.87 4.46 -8.75
CA SER A 132 -12.70 4.18 -7.91
C SER A 132 -12.63 2.69 -7.61
N TRP A 133 -11.43 2.21 -7.33
CA TRP A 133 -11.21 0.83 -6.90
C TRP A 133 -10.90 0.78 -5.40
N PRO A 134 -11.90 0.46 -4.56
CA PRO A 134 -11.75 0.54 -3.11
C PRO A 134 -10.71 -0.45 -2.56
N ILE A 135 -10.09 -0.09 -1.46
CA ILE A 135 -9.39 -1.04 -0.59
C ILE A 135 -10.29 -1.34 0.60
N GLY A 136 -10.59 -2.62 0.80
CA GLY A 136 -11.25 -3.12 1.98
C GLY A 136 -10.25 -3.37 3.10
N VAL A 137 -10.58 -2.99 4.32
CA VAL A 137 -9.74 -3.19 5.52
C VAL A 137 -10.62 -3.64 6.67
N LEU A 138 -10.19 -4.67 7.40
CA LEU A 138 -10.74 -5.01 8.71
C LEU A 138 -9.98 -4.21 9.77
N PRO A 139 -10.65 -3.29 10.48
CA PRO A 139 -10.02 -2.59 11.58
C PRO A 139 -9.66 -3.59 12.65
N HIS A 140 -8.41 -3.82 12.92
CA HIS A 140 -7.82 -4.71 13.93
C HIS A 140 -8.52 -6.07 14.15
N ALA A 141 -7.76 -7.17 14.08
CA ALA A 141 -8.23 -8.52 14.36
C ALA A 141 -8.39 -8.77 15.88
N GLY A 142 -9.41 -8.16 16.50
CA GLY A 142 -9.86 -8.52 17.83
C GLY A 142 -10.79 -9.75 17.79
N PRO A 143 -11.14 -10.33 18.95
CA PRO A 143 -12.07 -11.47 19.02
C PRO A 143 -13.50 -11.11 18.60
N GLU A 144 -13.84 -9.84 18.53
CA GLU A 144 -15.12 -9.36 18.05
C GLU A 144 -15.10 -9.16 16.54
N MET A 145 -16.14 -9.63 15.85
CA MET A 145 -16.33 -9.40 14.42
C MET A 145 -16.49 -7.89 14.19
N GLN A 146 -15.53 -7.30 13.52
CA GLN A 146 -15.62 -5.91 13.07
C GLN A 146 -16.14 -5.86 11.64
N GLU A 147 -16.96 -4.84 11.36
CA GLU A 147 -17.44 -4.60 10.00
C GLU A 147 -16.27 -4.10 9.12
N PRO A 148 -16.16 -4.62 7.90
CA PRO A 148 -15.18 -4.14 6.94
C PRO A 148 -15.38 -2.65 6.61
N LEU A 149 -14.29 -1.91 6.59
CA LEU A 149 -14.28 -0.56 6.05
C LEU A 149 -13.78 -0.58 4.60
N ASN A 150 -14.44 0.17 3.73
CA ASN A 150 -14.07 0.32 2.33
C ASN A 150 -13.66 1.77 2.06
N PHE A 151 -12.47 1.93 1.52
CA PHE A 151 -11.90 3.24 1.19
C PHE A 151 -11.83 3.39 -0.34
N PRO A 152 -12.76 4.14 -0.95
CA PRO A 152 -12.66 4.52 -2.36
C PRO A 152 -11.54 5.54 -2.50
N LEU A 153 -10.49 5.21 -3.25
CA LEU A 153 -9.34 6.09 -3.44
C LEU A 153 -9.38 6.73 -4.82
N GLN A 154 -9.41 8.06 -4.87
CA GLN A 154 -9.17 8.82 -6.10
C GLN A 154 -7.66 9.09 -6.26
N PRO A 155 -7.19 9.54 -7.44
CA PRO A 155 -5.79 9.92 -7.62
C PRO A 155 -5.33 10.95 -6.59
N GLY A 156 -4.25 10.63 -5.86
CA GLY A 156 -3.74 11.40 -4.73
C GLY A 156 -4.23 10.94 -3.36
N ASP A 157 -5.31 10.15 -3.31
CA ASP A 157 -5.81 9.58 -2.06
C ASP A 157 -5.04 8.33 -1.63
N GLY A 158 -4.93 8.15 -0.33
CA GLY A 158 -4.38 6.95 0.28
C GLY A 158 -5.06 6.59 1.59
N ILE A 159 -4.67 5.46 2.13
CA ILE A 159 -4.96 5.08 3.50
C ILE A 159 -3.67 4.84 4.27
N LEU A 160 -3.61 5.32 5.50
CA LEU A 160 -2.62 4.97 6.51
C LEU A 160 -3.20 3.84 7.36
N TYR A 161 -2.47 2.75 7.52
CA TYR A 161 -2.96 1.57 8.24
C TYR A 161 -1.82 0.69 8.76
N PRO A 162 -2.07 -0.15 9.80
CA PRO A 162 -1.10 -1.14 10.27
C PRO A 162 -1.10 -2.38 9.36
N GLY A 163 -0.25 -2.39 8.33
CA GLY A 163 -0.30 -3.40 7.26
C GLY A 163 -0.13 -4.84 7.73
N CYS A 164 0.73 -5.10 8.73
CA CYS A 164 0.93 -6.45 9.28
C CYS A 164 -0.13 -6.87 10.32
N VAL A 165 -1.05 -5.97 10.69
CA VAL A 165 -2.09 -6.22 11.70
C VAL A 165 -3.49 -6.21 11.10
N ALA A 166 -3.79 -5.25 10.23
CA ALA A 166 -5.10 -5.08 9.63
C ALA A 166 -5.22 -5.90 8.33
N PRO A 167 -6.06 -6.96 8.31
CA PRO A 167 -6.37 -7.67 7.07
C PRO A 167 -6.97 -6.73 6.03
N HIS A 168 -6.45 -6.80 4.81
CA HIS A 168 -6.90 -5.92 3.74
C HIS A 168 -6.94 -6.64 2.40
N TRP A 169 -7.75 -6.10 1.45
CA TRP A 169 -7.96 -6.70 0.13
C TRP A 169 -8.46 -5.67 -0.87
N ARG A 170 -8.49 -6.07 -2.13
CA ARG A 170 -9.21 -5.39 -3.20
C ARG A 170 -9.94 -6.43 -4.04
N ASP A 171 -11.20 -6.17 -4.34
CA ASP A 171 -11.98 -6.99 -5.26
C ASP A 171 -11.43 -6.89 -6.68
N MET A 172 -11.95 -7.72 -7.60
CA MET A 172 -11.51 -7.74 -8.98
C MET A 172 -11.57 -6.35 -9.63
N PHE A 173 -10.47 -5.91 -10.22
CA PHE A 173 -10.40 -4.64 -10.95
C PHE A 173 -11.05 -4.77 -12.33
N LEU A 174 -11.94 -3.85 -12.67
CA LEU A 174 -12.71 -3.86 -13.91
C LEU A 174 -12.22 -2.85 -14.96
N GLY A 175 -11.31 -1.96 -14.59
CA GLY A 175 -10.74 -0.96 -15.49
C GLY A 175 -9.54 -1.51 -16.28
N PRO A 176 -9.10 -0.79 -17.32
CA PRO A 176 -7.91 -1.17 -18.09
C PRO A 176 -6.64 -1.16 -17.24
N HIS A 177 -6.35 -0.05 -16.55
CA HIS A 177 -5.18 0.06 -15.66
C HIS A 177 -5.46 0.88 -14.41
N CYS A 178 -4.82 0.49 -13.31
CA CYS A 178 -4.79 1.25 -12.07
C CYS A 178 -3.36 1.31 -11.52
N GLY A 179 -2.83 2.52 -11.29
CA GLY A 179 -1.54 2.73 -10.63
C GLY A 179 -1.70 2.89 -9.13
N GLN A 180 -1.09 1.97 -8.37
CA GLN A 180 -1.06 1.98 -6.92
C GLN A 180 0.38 1.86 -6.42
N ALA A 181 0.67 2.49 -5.28
CA ALA A 181 1.92 2.24 -4.58
C ALA A 181 1.69 1.97 -3.09
N PHE A 182 2.62 1.22 -2.53
CA PHE A 182 2.61 0.76 -1.15
C PHE A 182 3.93 1.19 -0.52
N PHE A 183 3.83 2.00 0.53
CA PHE A 183 4.95 2.60 1.21
C PHE A 183 4.98 2.11 2.64
N HIS A 184 6.15 1.72 3.14
CA HIS A 184 6.25 1.01 4.40
C HIS A 184 7.34 1.58 5.29
N TRP A 185 7.02 1.63 6.58
CA TRP A 185 7.91 2.05 7.66
C TRP A 185 7.73 1.14 8.87
N VAL A 186 8.68 1.23 9.77
CA VAL A 186 8.62 0.59 11.10
C VAL A 186 8.97 1.61 12.18
N PRO A 187 8.56 1.39 13.44
CA PRO A 187 8.98 2.22 14.55
C PRO A 187 10.51 2.30 14.65
N LYS A 188 11.02 3.51 14.94
CA LYS A 188 12.42 3.74 15.18
C LYS A 188 12.82 3.26 16.59
N ASP A 189 14.08 2.85 16.73
CA ASP A 189 14.72 2.50 18.01
C ASP A 189 14.10 1.32 18.77
N ASP A 190 13.29 0.52 18.09
CA ASP A 190 12.77 -0.72 18.63
C ASP A 190 13.61 -1.93 18.16
N ARG A 191 13.96 -2.82 19.09
CA ARG A 191 14.77 -4.01 18.78
C ARG A 191 14.10 -4.99 17.83
N LEU A 192 12.76 -5.04 17.84
CA LEU A 192 11.99 -5.93 16.98
C LEU A 192 12.02 -5.49 15.51
N PHE A 193 12.17 -4.18 15.28
CA PHE A 193 12.08 -3.62 13.95
C PHE A 193 13.43 -3.30 13.32
N GLY A 194 14.52 -3.33 14.11
CA GLY A 194 15.87 -2.97 13.63
C GLY A 194 16.37 -3.77 12.44
N GLU A 195 15.94 -5.02 12.31
CA GLU A 195 16.29 -5.88 11.16
C GLU A 195 15.67 -5.42 9.83
N PHE A 196 14.61 -4.61 9.86
CA PHE A 196 13.90 -4.13 8.67
C PHE A 196 14.42 -2.80 8.14
N TYR A 197 15.39 -2.15 8.81
CA TYR A 197 15.87 -0.83 8.41
C TYR A 197 16.59 -0.87 7.06
N GLY A 198 16.02 -0.20 6.07
CA GLY A 198 16.68 0.15 4.81
C GLY A 198 17.13 -0.98 3.88
N ASP A 199 16.81 -2.25 4.18
CA ASP A 199 17.22 -3.38 3.35
C ASP A 199 16.03 -4.17 2.78
N PRO A 200 15.67 -3.97 1.50
CA PRO A 200 14.59 -4.70 0.88
C PRO A 200 14.86 -6.22 0.74
N LYS A 201 16.11 -6.68 0.87
CA LYS A 201 16.45 -8.10 0.79
C LYS A 201 16.18 -8.86 2.08
N LYS A 202 16.08 -8.17 3.20
CA LYS A 202 15.70 -8.76 4.49
C LYS A 202 14.19 -8.97 4.65
N ILE A 203 13.46 -8.62 3.63
CA ILE A 203 12.01 -8.74 3.57
C ILE A 203 11.69 -10.10 2.93
N GLY A 204 12.08 -11.17 3.62
CA GLY A 204 11.85 -12.55 3.24
C GLY A 204 10.44 -13.05 3.53
#